data_3a57a2fb24b8f2928af7153ea4571969
#
_entry.id   3a57a2fb24b8f2928af7153ea4571969
#
_cell.length_a   1.000
_cell.length_b   1.000
_cell.length_c   1.000
_cell.angle_alpha   90.00
_cell.angle_beta   90.00
_cell.angle_gamma   90.00
#
_symmetry.space_group_name_H-M   'P 1'
#
loop_
_entity.id
_entity.type
_entity.pdbx_description
1 polymer ?
#
loop_
_entity_poly.entity_id
_entity_poly.type
_entity_poly.pdbx_seq_one_letter_code
_entity_poly.pdbx_strand_id
1 'polypeptide(L)'
;KGIAVAESYSPDHFSISGTAQKGDVKTLLEALWTQYQQPTVDAADLTRVKESLAQNRHLLYETTAGAASWMPLAWFTGDLERVRPLSPTNLDRYTLPAVREVIAASRTVSPIAIVISGDFDKKAAVDAVAQLFNAEKTGTESGVKRESPLSFSSGRENRVVIADTAPKAFLNEAWRLPNTDGADRKTVMTYRMAASVLSDKLREVIREKLGAAYSPWSFYYQSPRNDGFGFIWASVQTSPDQLALVRKTLGQVMGDLASKGITEDELEKLKKPMITALQTQRKLNVRWEALLRLEVTEKQPWIKWNEEDIPALQAVTADDVTSALRLAFKSQPAIHIITTEDKAE
;
A
#
# COMPACT_ATOMS: atom_id res chain seq x y z
N LYS A 1 12.14 -31.40 -0.30
CA LYS A 1 12.74 -30.16 -0.78
C LYS A 1 11.84 -29.02 -0.32
N GLY A 2 12.40 -28.01 0.35
CA GLY A 2 11.62 -26.90 0.90
C GLY A 2 11.33 -25.83 -0.17
N ILE A 3 10.62 -26.21 -1.24
CA ILE A 3 10.17 -25.30 -2.29
C ILE A 3 8.72 -24.92 -1.99
N ALA A 4 8.46 -23.62 -1.90
CA ALA A 4 7.11 -23.08 -1.79
C ALA A 4 6.84 -22.22 -3.03
N VAL A 5 5.63 -22.32 -3.59
CA VAL A 5 5.15 -21.53 -4.73
C VAL A 5 3.87 -20.82 -4.30
N ALA A 6 3.72 -19.56 -4.65
CA ALA A 6 2.56 -18.75 -4.38
C ALA A 6 2.20 -17.89 -5.59
N GLU A 7 0.91 -17.65 -5.76
CA GLU A 7 0.37 -16.75 -6.79
C GLU A 7 -0.19 -15.48 -6.14
N SER A 8 -0.03 -14.37 -6.83
CA SER A 8 -0.55 -13.08 -6.37
C SER A 8 -1.09 -12.30 -7.56
N TYR A 9 -2.22 -11.66 -7.33
CA TYR A 9 -2.90 -10.81 -8.30
C TYR A 9 -2.96 -9.39 -7.78
N SER A 10 -2.62 -8.45 -8.62
CA SER A 10 -2.87 -7.03 -8.41
C SER A 10 -3.68 -6.49 -9.61
N PRO A 11 -4.27 -5.30 -9.50
CA PRO A 11 -4.95 -4.69 -10.65
C PRO A 11 -4.09 -4.56 -11.91
N ASP A 12 -2.78 -4.67 -11.77
CA ASP A 12 -1.80 -4.28 -12.78
C ASP A 12 -0.86 -5.40 -13.22
N HIS A 13 -0.72 -6.43 -12.41
CA HIS A 13 0.13 -7.57 -12.74
C HIS A 13 -0.32 -8.83 -12.01
N PHE A 14 -0.05 -9.94 -12.64
CA PHE A 14 -0.07 -11.25 -12.05
C PHE A 14 1.36 -11.67 -11.74
N SER A 15 1.59 -12.29 -10.61
CA SER A 15 2.90 -12.82 -10.25
C SER A 15 2.82 -14.24 -9.71
N ILE A 16 3.77 -15.07 -10.14
CA ILE A 16 4.05 -16.38 -9.53
C ILE A 16 5.40 -16.22 -8.84
N SER A 17 5.45 -16.48 -7.56
CA SER A 17 6.65 -16.35 -6.74
C SER A 17 6.96 -17.66 -6.04
N GLY A 18 8.21 -17.82 -5.60
CA GLY A 18 8.58 -18.97 -4.82
C GLY A 18 9.90 -18.80 -4.11
N THR A 19 10.14 -19.65 -3.14
CA THR A 19 11.39 -19.71 -2.38
C THR A 19 11.98 -21.11 -2.41
N ALA A 20 13.31 -21.18 -2.46
CA ALA A 20 14.05 -22.44 -2.43
C ALA A 20 15.40 -22.25 -1.73
N GLN A 21 16.05 -23.35 -1.38
CA GLN A 21 17.44 -23.32 -0.96
C GLN A 21 18.37 -23.07 -2.16
N LYS A 22 19.58 -22.59 -1.91
CA LYS A 22 20.59 -22.24 -2.93
C LYS A 22 20.79 -23.34 -4.00
N GLY A 23 20.82 -24.60 -3.62
CA GLY A 23 21.00 -25.74 -4.54
C GLY A 23 19.76 -26.10 -5.37
N ASP A 24 18.59 -25.55 -5.05
CA ASP A 24 17.31 -25.94 -5.66
C ASP A 24 16.72 -24.85 -6.57
N VAL A 25 17.48 -23.80 -6.93
CA VAL A 25 17.01 -22.69 -7.77
C VAL A 25 16.49 -23.17 -9.11
N LYS A 26 17.18 -24.11 -9.79
CA LYS A 26 16.70 -24.69 -11.04
C LYS A 26 15.35 -25.38 -10.87
N THR A 27 15.21 -26.21 -9.84
CA THR A 27 13.95 -26.90 -9.54
C THR A 27 12.82 -25.93 -9.23
N LEU A 28 13.12 -24.82 -8.52
CA LEU A 28 12.15 -23.75 -8.31
C LEU A 28 11.71 -23.12 -9.63
N LEU A 29 12.65 -22.77 -10.50
CA LEU A 29 12.33 -22.18 -11.81
C LEU A 29 11.48 -23.14 -12.68
N GLU A 30 11.78 -24.44 -12.65
CA GLU A 30 10.97 -25.48 -13.33
C GLU A 30 9.55 -25.55 -12.76
N ALA A 31 9.39 -25.44 -11.43
CA ALA A 31 8.08 -25.41 -10.78
C ALA A 31 7.28 -24.15 -11.15
N LEU A 32 7.91 -22.98 -11.12
CA LEU A 32 7.29 -21.71 -11.52
C LEU A 32 6.89 -21.73 -13.00
N TRP A 33 7.74 -22.28 -13.87
CA TRP A 33 7.46 -22.44 -15.28
C TRP A 33 6.29 -23.38 -15.54
N THR A 34 6.25 -24.52 -14.85
CA THR A 34 5.14 -25.47 -14.93
C THR A 34 3.82 -24.83 -14.52
N GLN A 35 3.82 -24.08 -13.42
CA GLN A 35 2.64 -23.35 -12.95
C GLN A 35 2.20 -22.27 -13.94
N TYR A 36 3.14 -21.59 -14.58
CA TYR A 36 2.86 -20.63 -15.63
C TYR A 36 2.27 -21.29 -16.89
N GLN A 37 2.85 -22.40 -17.34
CA GLN A 37 2.43 -23.08 -18.58
C GLN A 37 1.13 -23.87 -18.44
N GLN A 38 0.90 -24.46 -17.29
CA GLN A 38 -0.20 -25.40 -17.06
C GLN A 38 -0.94 -25.07 -15.76
N PRO A 39 -1.54 -23.87 -15.61
CA PRO A 39 -2.35 -23.59 -14.43
C PRO A 39 -3.55 -24.51 -14.44
N THR A 40 -3.63 -25.31 -13.42
CA THR A 40 -4.79 -26.15 -13.18
C THR A 40 -5.80 -25.40 -12.36
N VAL A 41 -6.97 -25.14 -12.93
CA VAL A 41 -8.12 -24.60 -12.20
C VAL A 41 -9.30 -25.52 -12.45
N ASP A 42 -9.82 -26.09 -11.40
CA ASP A 42 -10.99 -26.95 -11.46
C ASP A 42 -12.24 -26.31 -10.79
N ALA A 43 -13.36 -27.03 -10.82
CA ALA A 43 -14.60 -26.53 -10.22
C ALA A 43 -14.52 -26.43 -8.69
N ALA A 44 -13.77 -27.32 -8.04
CA ALA A 44 -13.60 -27.31 -6.60
C ALA A 44 -12.75 -26.11 -6.16
N ASP A 45 -11.72 -25.75 -6.93
CA ASP A 45 -10.92 -24.54 -6.70
C ASP A 45 -11.78 -23.27 -6.79
N LEU A 46 -12.59 -23.17 -7.85
CA LEU A 46 -13.49 -22.02 -8.02
C LEU A 46 -14.51 -21.92 -6.88
N THR A 47 -15.08 -23.04 -6.45
CA THR A 47 -16.02 -23.11 -5.32
C THR A 47 -15.34 -22.61 -4.04
N ARG A 48 -14.16 -23.13 -3.72
CA ARG A 48 -13.38 -22.75 -2.53
C ARG A 48 -13.03 -21.27 -2.50
N VAL A 49 -12.64 -20.72 -3.66
CA VAL A 49 -12.35 -19.27 -3.78
C VAL A 49 -13.63 -18.45 -3.56
N LYS A 50 -14.75 -18.84 -4.15
CA LYS A 50 -16.05 -18.15 -3.94
C LYS A 50 -16.47 -18.19 -2.47
N GLU A 51 -16.35 -19.32 -1.80
CA GLU A 51 -16.65 -19.47 -0.37
C GLU A 51 -15.74 -18.58 0.50
N SER A 52 -14.43 -18.58 0.23
CA SER A 52 -13.46 -17.70 0.92
C SER A 52 -13.80 -16.23 0.74
N LEU A 53 -14.14 -15.80 -0.49
CA LEU A 53 -14.54 -14.42 -0.77
C LEU A 53 -15.87 -14.06 -0.10
N ALA A 54 -16.82 -15.00 -0.01
CA ALA A 54 -18.08 -14.81 0.71
C ALA A 54 -17.85 -14.62 2.22
N GLN A 55 -16.97 -15.41 2.83
CA GLN A 55 -16.56 -15.25 4.22
C GLN A 55 -15.85 -13.90 4.45
N ASN A 56 -14.93 -13.53 3.57
CA ASN A 56 -14.23 -12.26 3.64
C ASN A 56 -15.15 -11.05 3.45
N ARG A 57 -16.31 -11.21 2.77
CA ARG A 57 -17.27 -10.13 2.61
C ARG A 57 -17.73 -9.57 3.95
N HIS A 58 -18.15 -10.44 4.88
CA HIS A 58 -18.59 -10.02 6.20
C HIS A 58 -17.50 -9.17 6.87
N LEU A 59 -16.25 -9.66 6.86
CA LEU A 59 -15.14 -8.95 7.47
C LEU A 59 -14.86 -7.59 6.81
N LEU A 60 -14.93 -7.49 5.48
CA LEU A 60 -14.51 -6.29 4.72
C LEU A 60 -15.60 -5.23 4.58
N TYR A 61 -16.89 -5.63 4.57
CA TYR A 61 -17.98 -4.72 4.28
C TYR A 61 -18.96 -4.52 5.43
N GLU A 62 -19.01 -5.47 6.37
CA GLU A 62 -20.00 -5.49 7.44
C GLU A 62 -19.37 -5.27 8.83
N THR A 63 -18.06 -5.00 8.88
CA THR A 63 -17.38 -4.53 10.10
C THR A 63 -16.77 -3.16 9.89
N THR A 64 -16.74 -2.35 10.94
CA THR A 64 -16.13 -1.02 10.90
C THR A 64 -14.63 -1.09 10.59
N ALA A 65 -13.91 -2.07 11.15
CA ALA A 65 -12.49 -2.28 10.89
C ALA A 65 -12.21 -2.71 9.44
N GLY A 66 -13.04 -3.58 8.90
CA GLY A 66 -12.94 -4.00 7.49
C GLY A 66 -13.19 -2.84 6.54
N ALA A 67 -14.27 -2.09 6.75
CA ALA A 67 -14.57 -0.89 5.99
C ALA A 67 -13.42 0.14 6.06
N ALA A 68 -12.85 0.34 7.26
CA ALA A 68 -11.72 1.25 7.47
C ALA A 68 -10.42 0.81 6.77
N SER A 69 -10.28 -0.46 6.41
CA SER A 69 -9.09 -0.97 5.73
C SER A 69 -8.97 -0.53 4.26
N TRP A 70 -10.07 -0.17 3.60
CA TRP A 70 -10.07 0.15 2.17
C TRP A 70 -10.87 1.40 1.77
N MET A 71 -12.01 1.69 2.42
CA MET A 71 -12.89 2.80 2.04
C MET A 71 -12.20 4.18 2.08
N PRO A 72 -11.38 4.52 3.11
CA PRO A 72 -10.72 5.81 3.14
C PRO A 72 -9.79 6.02 1.95
N LEU A 73 -8.99 5.02 1.58
CA LEU A 73 -8.10 5.12 0.42
C LEU A 73 -8.89 5.30 -0.88
N ALA A 74 -9.97 4.54 -1.08
CA ALA A 74 -10.85 4.70 -2.22
C ALA A 74 -11.47 6.10 -2.30
N TRP A 75 -11.87 6.67 -1.15
CA TRP A 75 -12.40 8.02 -1.05
C TRP A 75 -11.36 9.10 -1.34
N PHE A 76 -10.16 8.97 -0.79
CA PHE A 76 -9.10 9.95 -0.96
C PHE A 76 -8.52 9.98 -2.37
N THR A 77 -8.51 8.85 -3.04
CA THR A 77 -7.96 8.72 -4.40
C THR A 77 -9.01 8.83 -5.50
N GLY A 78 -10.29 8.67 -5.16
CA GLY A 78 -11.36 8.53 -6.15
C GLY A 78 -11.30 7.22 -6.96
N ASP A 79 -10.39 6.30 -6.62
CA ASP A 79 -10.14 5.05 -7.35
C ASP A 79 -10.84 3.86 -6.70
N LEU A 80 -12.18 3.90 -6.72
CA LEU A 80 -12.99 2.86 -6.11
C LEU A 80 -12.77 1.49 -6.78
N GLU A 81 -12.60 1.45 -8.10
CA GLU A 81 -12.50 0.19 -8.83
C GLU A 81 -11.25 -0.62 -8.46
N ARG A 82 -10.13 0.06 -8.20
CA ARG A 82 -8.86 -0.61 -7.85
C ARG A 82 -8.76 -0.95 -6.37
N VAL A 83 -9.32 -0.11 -5.52
CA VAL A 83 -9.18 -0.23 -4.06
C VAL A 83 -10.24 -1.13 -3.46
N ARG A 84 -11.45 -1.16 -4.06
CA ARG A 84 -12.57 -1.93 -3.52
C ARG A 84 -12.32 -3.43 -3.60
N PRO A 85 -12.42 -4.17 -2.48
CA PRO A 85 -12.36 -5.62 -2.49
C PRO A 85 -13.46 -6.24 -3.36
N LEU A 86 -13.22 -7.44 -3.90
CA LEU A 86 -14.22 -8.15 -4.68
C LEU A 86 -15.48 -8.40 -3.85
N SER A 87 -16.65 -8.11 -4.43
CA SER A 87 -17.95 -8.33 -3.76
C SER A 87 -18.55 -9.68 -4.19
N PRO A 88 -19.05 -10.50 -3.25
CA PRO A 88 -19.72 -11.77 -3.56
C PRO A 88 -20.87 -11.67 -4.56
N THR A 89 -21.59 -10.56 -4.59
CA THR A 89 -22.69 -10.35 -5.54
C THR A 89 -22.25 -10.39 -7.00
N ASN A 90 -20.96 -10.18 -7.24
CA ASN A 90 -20.38 -10.27 -8.58
C ASN A 90 -19.77 -11.66 -8.86
N LEU A 91 -19.62 -12.50 -7.84
CA LEU A 91 -18.90 -13.78 -7.95
C LEU A 91 -19.68 -14.83 -8.77
N ASP A 92 -21.01 -14.75 -8.82
CA ASP A 92 -21.83 -15.68 -9.60
C ASP A 92 -21.59 -15.54 -11.11
N ARG A 93 -21.08 -14.39 -11.56
CA ARG A 93 -20.67 -14.15 -12.95
C ARG A 93 -19.40 -14.90 -13.34
N TYR A 94 -18.59 -15.29 -12.37
CA TYR A 94 -17.33 -16.00 -12.63
C TYR A 94 -17.62 -17.50 -12.79
N THR A 95 -17.56 -17.94 -14.04
CA THR A 95 -17.67 -19.35 -14.40
C THR A 95 -16.28 -19.94 -14.64
N LEU A 96 -16.14 -21.25 -14.49
CA LEU A 96 -14.85 -21.92 -14.72
C LEU A 96 -14.30 -21.68 -16.15
N PRO A 97 -15.12 -21.72 -17.22
CA PRO A 97 -14.64 -21.36 -18.55
C PRO A 97 -14.13 -19.92 -18.64
N ALA A 98 -14.83 -18.94 -18.08
CA ALA A 98 -14.40 -17.54 -18.11
C ALA A 98 -13.09 -17.31 -17.35
N VAL A 99 -12.90 -17.97 -16.20
CA VAL A 99 -11.64 -17.91 -15.44
C VAL A 99 -10.49 -18.50 -16.26
N ARG A 100 -10.68 -19.65 -16.88
CA ARG A 100 -9.68 -20.29 -17.75
C ARG A 100 -9.34 -19.42 -18.96
N GLU A 101 -10.31 -18.76 -19.57
CA GLU A 101 -10.10 -17.84 -20.69
C GLU A 101 -9.23 -16.64 -20.27
N VAL A 102 -9.53 -16.01 -19.14
CA VAL A 102 -8.73 -14.88 -18.62
C VAL A 102 -7.30 -15.30 -18.33
N ILE A 103 -7.11 -16.45 -17.70
CA ILE A 103 -5.77 -17.01 -17.43
C ILE A 103 -5.03 -17.28 -18.73
N ALA A 104 -5.66 -17.87 -19.73
CA ALA A 104 -5.05 -18.13 -21.04
C ALA A 104 -4.70 -16.82 -21.76
N ALA A 105 -5.62 -15.85 -21.78
CA ALA A 105 -5.40 -14.55 -22.41
C ALA A 105 -4.25 -13.74 -21.77
N SER A 106 -4.14 -13.77 -20.44
CA SER A 106 -3.09 -13.03 -19.72
C SER A 106 -1.67 -13.45 -20.12
N ARG A 107 -1.48 -14.67 -20.58
CA ARG A 107 -0.18 -15.21 -20.99
C ARG A 107 0.24 -14.77 -22.39
N THR A 108 -0.71 -14.50 -23.27
CA THR A 108 -0.42 -14.19 -24.67
C THR A 108 -0.19 -12.70 -24.92
N VAL A 109 -0.68 -11.84 -24.00
CA VAL A 109 -0.69 -10.39 -24.21
C VAL A 109 0.29 -9.62 -23.33
N SER A 110 0.91 -10.26 -22.35
CA SER A 110 1.76 -9.57 -21.38
C SER A 110 3.23 -10.02 -21.47
N PRO A 111 4.20 -9.09 -21.37
CA PRO A 111 5.59 -9.48 -21.24
C PRO A 111 5.83 -10.17 -19.89
N ILE A 112 6.76 -11.12 -19.88
CA ILE A 112 7.21 -11.79 -18.67
C ILE A 112 8.45 -11.10 -18.14
N ALA A 113 8.46 -10.80 -16.85
CA ALA A 113 9.63 -10.36 -16.12
C ALA A 113 9.99 -11.37 -15.05
N ILE A 114 11.27 -11.74 -14.96
CA ILE A 114 11.77 -12.69 -13.98
C ILE A 114 12.72 -11.97 -13.06
N VAL A 115 12.42 -12.01 -11.76
CA VAL A 115 13.22 -11.42 -10.69
C VAL A 115 13.73 -12.52 -9.78
N ILE A 116 15.04 -12.57 -9.56
CA ILE A 116 15.69 -13.54 -8.67
C ILE A 116 16.54 -12.75 -7.67
N SER A 117 16.37 -13.00 -6.39
CA SER A 117 17.17 -12.40 -5.31
C SER A 117 17.62 -13.44 -4.31
N GLY A 118 18.83 -13.31 -3.79
CA GLY A 118 19.38 -14.22 -2.79
C GLY A 118 20.81 -14.69 -3.07
N ASP A 119 21.23 -15.75 -2.42
CA ASP A 119 22.52 -16.41 -2.65
C ASP A 119 22.34 -17.57 -3.64
N PHE A 120 22.72 -17.34 -4.91
CA PHE A 120 22.61 -18.31 -5.98
C PHE A 120 23.73 -18.16 -7.00
N ASP A 121 23.97 -19.21 -7.81
CA ASP A 121 24.84 -19.13 -8.98
C ASP A 121 24.13 -18.37 -10.10
N LYS A 122 24.60 -17.15 -10.36
CA LYS A 122 24.01 -16.26 -11.38
C LYS A 122 24.03 -16.89 -12.77
N LYS A 123 25.15 -17.54 -13.16
CA LYS A 123 25.25 -18.15 -14.49
C LYS A 123 24.27 -19.31 -14.63
N ALA A 124 24.23 -20.21 -13.66
CA ALA A 124 23.31 -21.34 -13.68
C ALA A 124 21.83 -20.88 -13.68
N ALA A 125 21.48 -19.83 -12.95
CA ALA A 125 20.14 -19.26 -12.96
C ALA A 125 19.76 -18.66 -14.31
N VAL A 126 20.65 -17.88 -14.94
CA VAL A 126 20.44 -17.31 -16.28
C VAL A 126 20.30 -18.39 -17.33
N ASP A 127 21.17 -19.41 -17.29
CA ASP A 127 21.10 -20.55 -18.21
C ASP A 127 19.78 -21.32 -18.07
N ALA A 128 19.31 -21.53 -16.83
CA ALA A 128 18.03 -22.19 -16.57
C ALA A 128 16.85 -21.36 -17.07
N VAL A 129 16.86 -20.04 -16.84
CA VAL A 129 15.82 -19.13 -17.37
C VAL A 129 15.81 -19.17 -18.89
N ALA A 130 16.97 -19.10 -19.55
CA ALA A 130 17.08 -19.16 -21.00
C ALA A 130 16.53 -20.49 -21.57
N GLN A 131 16.81 -21.61 -20.92
CA GLN A 131 16.29 -22.90 -21.33
C GLN A 131 14.77 -23.03 -21.19
N LEU A 132 14.22 -22.53 -20.09
CA LEU A 132 12.79 -22.68 -19.78
C LEU A 132 11.91 -21.69 -20.53
N PHE A 133 12.35 -20.41 -20.64
CA PHE A 133 11.53 -19.31 -21.15
C PHE A 133 11.89 -18.87 -22.59
N ASN A 134 12.91 -19.44 -23.20
CA ASN A 134 13.44 -18.98 -24.50
C ASN A 134 12.50 -19.26 -25.71
N ALA A 135 11.54 -20.15 -25.57
CA ALA A 135 10.65 -20.54 -26.66
C ALA A 135 9.38 -19.66 -26.77
N GLU A 136 9.12 -18.83 -25.78
CA GLU A 136 7.90 -18.04 -25.71
C GLU A 136 8.12 -16.65 -26.30
N LYS A 137 7.40 -16.31 -27.37
CA LYS A 137 7.19 -14.94 -27.76
C LYS A 137 6.34 -14.30 -26.67
N THR A 138 6.99 -13.60 -25.75
CA THR A 138 6.26 -12.76 -24.80
C THR A 138 5.48 -11.71 -25.56
N GLY A 139 4.21 -11.50 -25.16
CA GLY A 139 3.39 -10.47 -25.74
C GLY A 139 4.09 -9.10 -25.66
N THR A 140 3.87 -8.26 -26.64
CA THR A 140 4.23 -6.85 -26.54
C THR A 140 3.33 -6.21 -25.48
N GLU A 141 3.87 -5.25 -24.71
CA GLU A 141 3.05 -4.45 -23.82
C GLU A 141 1.79 -4.01 -24.55
N SER A 142 0.65 -4.51 -24.14
CA SER A 142 -0.60 -3.94 -24.58
C SER A 142 -0.68 -2.57 -23.92
N GLY A 143 -0.52 -1.53 -24.70
CA GLY A 143 -0.48 -0.13 -24.23
C GLY A 143 -1.82 0.39 -23.71
N VAL A 144 -2.64 -0.45 -23.10
CA VAL A 144 -3.81 -0.01 -22.36
C VAL A 144 -3.34 0.55 -21.03
N LYS A 145 -2.78 1.75 -21.06
CA LYS A 145 -2.74 2.62 -19.90
C LYS A 145 -4.20 2.93 -19.54
N ARG A 146 -4.77 2.15 -18.65
CA ARG A 146 -5.96 2.58 -17.92
C ARG A 146 -5.50 3.65 -16.92
N GLU A 147 -5.40 4.85 -17.37
CA GLU A 147 -5.29 6.01 -16.49
C GLU A 147 -6.65 6.18 -15.81
N SER A 148 -6.78 5.69 -14.59
CA SER A 148 -7.82 6.18 -13.71
C SER A 148 -7.33 7.52 -13.18
N PRO A 149 -7.93 8.65 -13.58
CA PRO A 149 -7.54 9.94 -13.05
C PRO A 149 -7.83 9.94 -11.55
N LEU A 150 -6.80 10.04 -10.72
CA LEU A 150 -6.97 10.17 -9.30
C LEU A 150 -7.53 11.57 -9.00
N SER A 151 -8.58 11.62 -8.19
CA SER A 151 -9.20 12.86 -7.74
C SER A 151 -9.20 12.93 -6.22
N PHE A 152 -8.47 13.90 -5.67
CA PHE A 152 -8.43 14.08 -4.23
C PHE A 152 -9.68 14.85 -3.75
N SER A 153 -10.39 14.30 -2.75
CA SER A 153 -11.65 14.85 -2.23
C SER A 153 -11.43 16.00 -1.23
N SER A 154 -10.62 17.00 -1.57
CA SER A 154 -10.28 18.14 -0.70
C SER A 154 -11.54 18.90 -0.23
N GLY A 155 -11.61 19.21 1.06
CA GLY A 155 -12.72 19.92 1.67
C GLY A 155 -14.04 19.16 1.72
N ARG A 156 -14.03 17.86 1.40
CA ARG A 156 -15.23 17.03 1.42
C ARG A 156 -15.19 16.05 2.59
N GLU A 157 -16.34 15.83 3.18
CA GLU A 157 -16.56 14.80 4.21
C GLU A 157 -17.46 13.69 3.65
N ASN A 158 -17.14 12.44 3.99
CA ASN A 158 -17.99 11.29 3.78
C ASN A 158 -18.14 10.53 5.09
N ARG A 159 -19.37 10.13 5.41
CA ARG A 159 -19.68 9.34 6.59
C ARG A 159 -20.39 8.06 6.18
N VAL A 160 -19.90 6.95 6.69
CA VAL A 160 -20.47 5.61 6.44
C VAL A 160 -20.83 4.98 7.78
N VAL A 161 -22.06 4.52 7.89
CA VAL A 161 -22.54 3.79 9.07
C VAL A 161 -22.52 2.29 8.77
N ILE A 162 -21.87 1.52 9.61
CA ILE A 162 -21.75 0.06 9.50
C ILE A 162 -22.49 -0.57 10.69
N ALA A 163 -23.37 -1.52 10.42
CA ALA A 163 -24.06 -2.29 11.45
C ALA A 163 -23.11 -3.33 12.09
N ASP A 164 -22.16 -2.85 12.89
CA ASP A 164 -21.20 -3.68 13.62
C ASP A 164 -21.69 -3.87 15.09
N THR A 165 -21.31 -4.97 15.71
CA THR A 165 -21.72 -5.33 17.08
C THR A 165 -20.98 -4.54 18.16
N ALA A 166 -19.78 -4.06 17.86
CA ALA A 166 -18.99 -3.27 18.79
C ALA A 166 -19.03 -1.77 18.44
N PRO A 167 -19.32 -0.88 19.41
CA PRO A 167 -19.36 0.56 19.16
C PRO A 167 -17.95 1.06 18.81
N LYS A 168 -17.70 1.32 17.51
CA LYS A 168 -16.43 1.79 17.00
C LYS A 168 -16.65 2.93 15.99
N ALA A 169 -15.69 3.83 15.95
CA ALA A 169 -15.59 4.83 14.91
C ALA A 169 -14.14 4.94 14.42
N PHE A 170 -13.98 5.25 13.16
CA PHE A 170 -12.70 5.57 12.54
C PHE A 170 -12.79 6.97 11.93
N LEU A 171 -11.98 7.87 12.44
CA LEU A 171 -11.76 9.17 11.82
C LEU A 171 -10.54 9.07 10.90
N ASN A 172 -10.73 9.36 9.64
CA ASN A 172 -9.65 9.42 8.64
C ASN A 172 -9.63 10.81 8.04
N GLU A 173 -8.50 11.50 8.15
CA GLU A 173 -8.27 12.79 7.52
C GLU A 173 -7.01 12.73 6.66
N ALA A 174 -7.10 13.29 5.46
CA ALA A 174 -5.99 13.36 4.54
C ALA A 174 -5.78 14.78 4.02
N TRP A 175 -4.52 15.21 3.94
CA TRP A 175 -4.11 16.53 3.47
C TRP A 175 -3.24 16.38 2.24
N ARG A 176 -3.66 17.01 1.15
CA ARG A 176 -2.94 17.00 -0.12
C ARG A 176 -1.57 17.65 0.02
N LEU A 177 -0.55 17.02 -0.55
CA LEU A 177 0.78 17.59 -0.71
C LEU A 177 1.08 17.81 -2.19
N PRO A 178 1.58 18.97 -2.60
CA PRO A 178 2.03 19.22 -3.97
C PRO A 178 3.41 18.60 -4.20
N ASN A 179 3.78 18.47 -5.47
CA ASN A 179 5.11 18.07 -5.92
C ASN A 179 5.64 16.81 -5.23
N THR A 180 4.95 15.71 -5.45
CA THR A 180 5.33 14.41 -4.90
C THR A 180 6.06 13.57 -5.95
N ASP A 181 6.91 14.21 -6.75
CA ASP A 181 7.80 13.48 -7.67
C ASP A 181 8.74 12.58 -6.87
N GLY A 182 8.70 11.28 -7.18
CA GLY A 182 9.54 10.30 -6.53
C GLY A 182 11.04 10.48 -6.76
N ALA A 183 11.44 11.26 -7.76
CA ALA A 183 12.84 11.57 -8.06
C ALA A 183 13.47 12.51 -7.01
N ASP A 184 12.70 13.42 -6.40
CA ASP A 184 13.19 14.24 -5.29
C ASP A 184 13.08 13.47 -3.96
N ARG A 185 14.10 12.67 -3.68
CA ARG A 185 14.14 11.83 -2.46
C ARG A 185 14.12 12.63 -1.17
N LYS A 186 14.72 13.83 -1.13
CA LYS A 186 14.68 14.68 0.07
C LYS A 186 13.25 15.11 0.37
N THR A 187 12.49 15.57 -0.60
CA THR A 187 11.08 15.94 -0.43
C THR A 187 10.24 14.73 0.01
N VAL A 188 10.43 13.57 -0.62
CA VAL A 188 9.73 12.33 -0.21
C VAL A 188 10.05 11.96 1.25
N MET A 189 11.32 12.02 1.65
CA MET A 189 11.71 11.72 3.04
C MET A 189 11.19 12.78 4.02
N THR A 190 11.15 14.03 3.63
CA THR A 190 10.55 15.12 4.41
C THR A 190 9.06 14.84 4.69
N TYR A 191 8.30 14.44 3.68
CA TYR A 191 6.88 14.13 3.85
C TYR A 191 6.66 12.87 4.69
N ARG A 192 7.52 11.85 4.56
CA ARG A 192 7.51 10.68 5.44
C ARG A 192 7.80 11.06 6.89
N MET A 193 8.78 11.93 7.12
CA MET A 193 9.09 12.45 8.46
C MET A 193 7.94 13.28 9.02
N ALA A 194 7.32 14.15 8.23
CA ALA A 194 6.15 14.93 8.64
C ALA A 194 4.98 14.04 9.09
N ALA A 195 4.70 12.96 8.35
CA ALA A 195 3.71 11.98 8.75
C ALA A 195 4.11 11.23 10.04
N SER A 196 5.40 10.88 10.20
CA SER A 196 5.89 10.22 11.42
C SER A 196 5.78 11.12 12.65
N VAL A 197 6.10 12.40 12.51
CA VAL A 197 5.92 13.42 13.57
C VAL A 197 4.44 13.55 13.94
N LEU A 198 3.56 13.65 12.96
CA LEU A 198 2.12 13.67 13.21
C LEU A 198 1.67 12.42 13.95
N SER A 199 2.09 11.24 13.52
CA SER A 199 1.77 9.97 14.17
C SER A 199 2.22 9.94 15.63
N ASP A 200 3.43 10.42 15.92
CA ASP A 200 3.97 10.49 17.29
C ASP A 200 3.18 11.44 18.19
N LYS A 201 2.87 12.65 17.69
CA LYS A 201 2.06 13.63 18.42
C LYS A 201 0.62 13.18 18.63
N LEU A 202 0.00 12.52 17.68
CA LEU A 202 -1.34 11.95 17.85
C LEU A 202 -1.33 10.87 18.94
N ARG A 203 -0.30 10.02 18.98
CA ARG A 203 -0.14 9.01 20.04
C ARG A 203 0.01 9.67 21.41
N GLU A 204 0.90 10.65 21.53
CA GLU A 204 1.12 11.40 22.76
C GLU A 204 -0.16 12.05 23.28
N VAL A 205 -0.90 12.77 22.41
CA VAL A 205 -2.03 13.60 22.85
C VAL A 205 -3.31 12.78 22.94
N ILE A 206 -3.66 12.00 21.93
CA ILE A 206 -4.97 11.32 21.87
C ILE A 206 -4.96 10.03 22.69
N ARG A 207 -3.89 9.24 22.60
CA ARG A 207 -3.80 7.97 23.31
C ARG A 207 -3.36 8.15 24.76
N GLU A 208 -2.24 8.83 25.00
CA GLU A 208 -1.60 8.86 26.33
C GLU A 208 -2.23 9.89 27.25
N LYS A 209 -2.56 11.09 26.76
CA LYS A 209 -3.14 12.16 27.59
C LYS A 209 -4.67 12.08 27.70
N LEU A 210 -5.37 11.77 26.60
CA LEU A 210 -6.84 11.75 26.60
C LEU A 210 -7.41 10.34 26.82
N GLY A 211 -6.66 9.27 26.51
CA GLY A 211 -7.17 7.91 26.53
C GLY A 211 -8.32 7.65 25.55
N ALA A 212 -8.50 8.55 24.57
CA ALA A 212 -9.65 8.55 23.67
C ALA A 212 -9.48 7.66 22.42
N ALA A 213 -8.29 7.09 22.21
CA ALA A 213 -8.03 6.22 21.08
C ALA A 213 -7.00 5.15 21.39
N TYR A 214 -7.13 4.01 20.69
CA TYR A 214 -6.25 2.85 20.91
C TYR A 214 -4.93 2.98 20.14
N SER A 215 -4.97 3.30 18.85
CA SER A 215 -3.80 3.31 17.98
C SER A 215 -3.91 4.37 16.88
N PRO A 216 -3.75 5.67 17.20
CA PRO A 216 -3.66 6.69 16.18
C PRO A 216 -2.37 6.52 15.38
N TRP A 217 -2.47 6.72 14.06
CA TRP A 217 -1.31 6.65 13.16
C TRP A 217 -1.45 7.67 12.02
N SER A 218 -0.32 7.97 11.41
CA SER A 218 -0.26 8.76 10.19
C SER A 218 0.85 8.22 9.28
N PHE A 219 0.64 8.30 7.97
CA PHE A 219 1.66 8.00 6.97
C PHE A 219 1.53 8.93 5.75
N TYR A 220 2.60 9.00 4.96
CA TYR A 220 2.61 9.65 3.69
C TYR A 220 2.28 8.65 2.57
N TYR A 221 1.22 8.92 1.82
CA TYR A 221 0.86 8.19 0.61
C TYR A 221 1.39 8.93 -0.62
N GLN A 222 2.03 8.19 -1.50
CA GLN A 222 2.42 8.64 -2.84
C GLN A 222 1.90 7.62 -3.84
N SER A 223 1.21 8.10 -4.87
CA SER A 223 0.77 7.23 -5.95
C SER A 223 1.98 6.76 -6.76
N PRO A 224 2.14 5.45 -6.99
CA PRO A 224 3.22 4.96 -7.83
C PRO A 224 3.02 5.22 -9.33
N ARG A 225 1.82 5.68 -9.73
CA ARG A 225 1.40 5.79 -11.14
C ARG A 225 1.04 7.17 -11.59
N ASN A 226 0.65 8.02 -10.65
CA ASN A 226 0.24 9.40 -10.95
C ASN A 226 1.26 10.33 -10.32
N ASP A 227 2.18 10.80 -11.13
CA ASP A 227 3.18 11.77 -10.71
C ASP A 227 2.47 13.01 -10.11
N GLY A 228 3.03 13.49 -9.01
CA GLY A 228 2.45 14.62 -8.29
C GLY A 228 1.20 14.31 -7.47
N PHE A 229 0.77 13.04 -7.31
CA PHE A 229 -0.34 12.68 -6.44
C PHE A 229 0.13 12.05 -5.13
N GLY A 230 0.01 12.79 -4.05
CA GLY A 230 0.33 12.32 -2.70
C GLY A 230 -0.41 13.11 -1.63
N PHE A 231 -0.45 12.57 -0.42
CA PHE A 231 -1.09 13.18 0.75
C PHE A 231 -0.55 12.58 2.06
N ILE A 232 -0.61 13.33 3.13
CA ILE A 232 -0.49 12.78 4.48
C ILE A 232 -1.88 12.32 4.90
N TRP A 233 -1.97 11.12 5.45
CA TRP A 233 -3.19 10.53 5.97
C TRP A 233 -3.02 10.20 7.45
N ALA A 234 -3.93 10.70 8.29
CA ALA A 234 -4.08 10.34 9.68
C ALA A 234 -5.33 9.50 9.88
N SER A 235 -5.23 8.43 10.67
CA SER A 235 -6.34 7.58 11.04
C SER A 235 -6.37 7.35 12.55
N VAL A 236 -7.55 7.50 13.14
CA VAL A 236 -7.77 7.33 14.57
C VAL A 236 -8.99 6.45 14.78
N GLN A 237 -8.77 5.29 15.41
CA GLN A 237 -9.86 4.46 15.91
C GLN A 237 -10.27 4.93 17.29
N THR A 238 -11.58 5.13 17.51
CA THR A 238 -12.16 5.60 18.77
C THR A 238 -13.56 5.00 18.95
N SER A 239 -14.28 5.39 20.00
CA SER A 239 -15.71 5.14 20.16
C SER A 239 -16.53 6.26 19.51
N PRO A 240 -17.80 6.01 19.12
CA PRO A 240 -18.64 7.03 18.48
C PRO A 240 -18.85 8.29 19.33
N ASP A 241 -18.95 8.15 20.66
CA ASP A 241 -19.11 9.25 21.60
C ASP A 241 -17.86 10.13 21.75
N GLN A 242 -16.68 9.60 21.44
CA GLN A 242 -15.40 10.34 21.50
C GLN A 242 -15.01 10.98 20.15
N LEU A 243 -15.76 10.71 19.07
CA LEU A 243 -15.38 11.11 17.72
C LEU A 243 -15.18 12.62 17.59
N ALA A 244 -16.11 13.43 18.14
CA ALA A 244 -16.02 14.89 18.10
C ALA A 244 -14.78 15.41 18.86
N LEU A 245 -14.50 14.86 20.04
CA LEU A 245 -13.32 15.20 20.81
C LEU A 245 -12.03 14.85 20.06
N VAL A 246 -11.96 13.66 19.48
CA VAL A 246 -10.80 13.18 18.70
C VAL A 246 -10.58 14.09 17.50
N ARG A 247 -11.62 14.41 16.74
CA ARG A 247 -11.54 15.32 15.58
C ARG A 247 -11.01 16.70 15.97
N LYS A 248 -11.59 17.30 17.01
CA LYS A 248 -11.11 18.58 17.54
C LYS A 248 -9.65 18.53 17.94
N THR A 249 -9.25 17.47 18.64
CA THR A 249 -7.87 17.30 19.12
C THR A 249 -6.90 17.08 17.96
N LEU A 250 -7.27 16.32 16.93
CA LEU A 250 -6.45 16.15 15.73
C LEU A 250 -6.21 17.50 15.05
N GLY A 251 -7.25 18.32 14.89
CA GLY A 251 -7.12 19.69 14.36
C GLY A 251 -6.20 20.57 15.22
N GLN A 252 -6.26 20.46 16.54
CA GLN A 252 -5.37 21.18 17.45
C GLN A 252 -3.90 20.73 17.30
N VAL A 253 -3.65 19.42 17.23
CA VAL A 253 -2.30 18.87 17.01
C VAL A 253 -1.72 19.37 15.69
N MET A 254 -2.50 19.33 14.60
CA MET A 254 -2.06 19.87 13.32
C MET A 254 -1.78 21.36 13.37
N GLY A 255 -2.66 22.15 14.01
CA GLY A 255 -2.48 23.58 14.20
C GLY A 255 -1.23 23.92 15.02
N ASP A 256 -0.97 23.18 16.09
CA ASP A 256 0.21 23.34 16.92
C ASP A 256 1.49 23.02 16.15
N LEU A 257 1.52 21.89 15.43
CA LEU A 257 2.67 21.51 14.59
C LEU A 257 2.93 22.53 13.48
N ALA A 258 1.88 23.07 12.84
CA ALA A 258 2.04 24.06 11.80
C ALA A 258 2.51 25.44 12.36
N SER A 259 2.07 25.83 13.55
CA SER A 259 2.41 27.13 14.13
C SER A 259 3.74 27.13 14.89
N LYS A 260 3.93 26.14 15.77
CA LYS A 260 5.11 26.04 16.65
C LYS A 260 6.28 25.32 15.99
N GLY A 261 5.99 24.44 15.01
CA GLY A 261 6.99 23.57 14.41
C GLY A 261 7.44 22.45 15.34
N ILE A 262 8.57 21.84 14.98
CA ILE A 262 9.26 20.83 15.77
C ILE A 262 10.71 21.23 16.00
N THR A 263 11.30 20.70 17.06
CA THR A 263 12.73 20.88 17.34
C THR A 263 13.58 19.83 16.64
N GLU A 264 14.89 20.09 16.47
CA GLU A 264 15.83 19.10 15.94
C GLU A 264 15.91 17.83 16.83
N ASP A 265 15.79 17.98 18.15
CA ASP A 265 15.76 16.85 19.07
C ASP A 265 14.54 15.93 18.84
N GLU A 266 13.36 16.53 18.60
CA GLU A 266 12.15 15.76 18.26
C GLU A 266 12.31 15.06 16.92
N LEU A 267 12.89 15.72 15.92
CA LEU A 267 13.18 15.13 14.63
C LEU A 267 14.14 13.95 14.76
N GLU A 268 15.27 14.14 15.47
CA GLU A 268 16.30 13.11 15.61
C GLU A 268 15.80 11.85 16.34
N LYS A 269 14.90 11.99 17.31
CA LYS A 269 14.25 10.85 17.98
C LYS A 269 13.51 9.93 17.00
N LEU A 270 12.93 10.48 15.93
CA LEU A 270 12.20 9.73 14.92
C LEU A 270 13.09 9.33 13.73
N LYS A 271 14.04 10.19 13.34
CA LYS A 271 14.96 9.97 12.22
C LYS A 271 15.90 8.78 12.45
N LYS A 272 16.52 8.69 13.62
CA LYS A 272 17.46 7.60 13.94
C LYS A 272 16.85 6.20 13.81
N PRO A 273 15.68 5.90 14.42
CA PRO A 273 15.02 4.61 14.22
C PRO A 273 14.65 4.32 12.76
N MET A 274 14.24 5.33 12.01
CA MET A 274 13.90 5.17 10.59
C MET A 274 15.14 4.82 9.76
N ILE A 275 16.28 5.48 9.98
CA ILE A 275 17.56 5.13 9.33
C ILE A 275 17.95 3.69 9.66
N THR A 276 17.88 3.30 10.95
CA THR A 276 18.19 1.93 11.38
C THR A 276 17.29 0.90 10.71
N ALA A 277 15.99 1.20 10.59
CA ALA A 277 15.04 0.34 9.91
C ALA A 277 15.38 0.18 8.41
N LEU A 278 15.70 1.27 7.71
CA LEU A 278 16.15 1.24 6.31
C LEU A 278 17.44 0.42 6.12
N GLN A 279 18.42 0.61 7.00
CA GLN A 279 19.67 -0.16 6.99
C GLN A 279 19.41 -1.67 7.20
N THR A 280 18.51 -2.00 8.12
CA THR A 280 18.14 -3.40 8.40
C THR A 280 17.41 -4.02 7.23
N GLN A 281 16.43 -3.31 6.66
CA GLN A 281 15.67 -3.80 5.49
C GLN A 281 16.57 -4.09 4.28
N ARG A 282 17.63 -3.28 4.06
CA ARG A 282 18.59 -3.51 2.97
C ARG A 282 19.36 -4.83 3.06
N LYS A 283 19.37 -5.46 4.22
CA LYS A 283 20.01 -6.78 4.43
C LYS A 283 19.09 -7.95 4.09
N LEU A 284 17.82 -7.70 3.81
CA LEU A 284 16.81 -8.73 3.60
C LEU A 284 16.58 -8.98 2.09
N ASN A 285 16.66 -10.24 1.67
CA ASN A 285 16.37 -10.62 0.27
C ASN A 285 14.96 -10.21 -0.17
N VAL A 286 13.96 -10.31 0.70
CA VAL A 286 12.58 -9.89 0.41
C VAL A 286 12.49 -8.41 0.04
N ARG A 287 13.35 -7.56 0.61
CA ARG A 287 13.40 -6.13 0.23
C ARG A 287 13.90 -5.95 -1.19
N TRP A 288 14.97 -6.65 -1.57
CA TRP A 288 15.53 -6.56 -2.92
C TRP A 288 14.59 -7.15 -3.98
N GLU A 289 13.96 -8.29 -3.67
CA GLU A 289 12.93 -8.86 -4.53
C GLU A 289 11.79 -7.85 -4.79
N ALA A 290 11.27 -7.22 -3.72
CA ALA A 290 10.20 -6.24 -3.85
C ALA A 290 10.63 -5.01 -4.69
N LEU A 291 11.83 -4.48 -4.48
CA LEU A 291 12.36 -3.33 -5.25
C LEU A 291 12.55 -3.67 -6.72
N LEU A 292 13.16 -4.81 -7.02
CA LEU A 292 13.37 -5.27 -8.40
C LEU A 292 12.03 -5.49 -9.11
N ARG A 293 11.06 -6.09 -8.43
CA ARG A 293 9.71 -6.28 -8.96
C ARG A 293 9.04 -4.94 -9.27
N LEU A 294 9.08 -3.98 -8.35
CA LEU A 294 8.53 -2.64 -8.55
C LEU A 294 9.23 -1.91 -9.70
N GLU A 295 10.57 -1.99 -9.80
CA GLU A 295 11.32 -1.35 -10.88
C GLU A 295 10.87 -1.86 -12.26
N VAL A 296 10.64 -3.17 -12.37
CA VAL A 296 10.16 -3.78 -13.62
C VAL A 296 8.69 -3.46 -13.90
N THR A 297 7.81 -3.51 -12.88
CA THR A 297 6.37 -3.34 -13.07
C THR A 297 5.94 -1.87 -13.19
N GLU A 298 6.60 -0.97 -12.48
CA GLU A 298 6.27 0.47 -12.45
C GLU A 298 7.19 1.31 -13.34
N LYS A 299 8.30 0.74 -13.81
CA LYS A 299 9.32 1.44 -14.62
C LYS A 299 9.89 2.69 -13.93
N GLN A 300 9.99 2.63 -12.62
CA GLN A 300 10.57 3.67 -11.79
C GLN A 300 11.88 3.18 -11.17
N PRO A 301 12.88 4.04 -10.92
CA PRO A 301 14.21 3.64 -10.46
C PRO A 301 14.24 3.32 -8.96
N TRP A 302 13.48 2.32 -8.53
CA TRP A 302 13.30 1.94 -7.12
C TRP A 302 14.60 1.54 -6.42
N ILE A 303 15.52 0.89 -7.14
CA ILE A 303 16.83 0.51 -6.61
C ILE A 303 17.63 1.76 -6.28
N LYS A 304 17.72 2.68 -7.23
CA LYS A 304 18.41 3.96 -7.06
C LYS A 304 17.80 4.76 -5.90
N TRP A 305 16.47 4.88 -5.85
CA TRP A 305 15.79 5.56 -4.75
C TRP A 305 16.09 4.94 -3.40
N ASN A 306 16.12 3.60 -3.31
CA ASN A 306 16.48 2.92 -2.09
C ASN A 306 17.92 3.24 -1.63
N GLU A 307 18.86 3.45 -2.56
CA GLU A 307 20.22 3.87 -2.24
C GLU A 307 20.27 5.33 -1.75
N GLU A 308 19.46 6.19 -2.32
CA GLU A 308 19.36 7.62 -2.00
C GLU A 308 18.55 7.92 -0.74
N ASP A 309 17.68 7.02 -0.29
CA ASP A 309 16.75 7.24 0.83
C ASP A 309 17.47 7.62 2.14
N ILE A 310 18.56 6.95 2.50
CA ILE A 310 19.28 7.24 3.75
C ILE A 310 19.98 8.60 3.69
N PRO A 311 20.81 8.93 2.69
CA PRO A 311 21.39 10.27 2.56
C PRO A 311 20.31 11.37 2.52
N ALA A 312 19.23 11.15 1.79
CA ALA A 312 18.12 12.09 1.72
C ALA A 312 17.47 12.31 3.09
N LEU A 313 17.19 11.22 3.83
CA LEU A 313 16.65 11.30 5.18
C LEU A 313 17.58 12.01 6.16
N GLN A 314 18.88 11.77 6.07
CA GLN A 314 19.89 12.48 6.88
C GLN A 314 19.89 13.99 6.63
N ALA A 315 19.61 14.41 5.38
CA ALA A 315 19.56 15.81 4.99
C ALA A 315 18.26 16.54 5.37
N VAL A 316 17.24 15.83 5.86
CA VAL A 316 15.98 16.44 6.33
C VAL A 316 16.21 17.19 7.64
N THR A 317 15.75 18.45 7.72
CA THR A 317 15.80 19.31 8.89
C THR A 317 14.43 19.48 9.56
N ALA A 318 14.41 19.99 10.80
CA ALA A 318 13.16 20.32 11.49
C ALA A 318 12.36 21.38 10.74
N ASP A 319 13.03 22.34 10.11
CA ASP A 319 12.40 23.38 9.29
C ASP A 319 11.75 22.80 8.02
N ASP A 320 12.41 21.82 7.36
CA ASP A 320 11.82 21.11 6.21
C ASP A 320 10.50 20.44 6.62
N VAL A 321 10.52 19.69 7.73
CA VAL A 321 9.34 18.97 8.25
C VAL A 321 8.24 19.95 8.69
N THR A 322 8.60 21.02 9.40
CA THR A 322 7.65 22.06 9.81
C THR A 322 7.00 22.73 8.60
N SER A 323 7.77 23.02 7.57
CA SER A 323 7.28 23.61 6.32
C SER A 323 6.32 22.67 5.58
N ALA A 324 6.62 21.36 5.55
CA ALA A 324 5.75 20.35 4.97
C ALA A 324 4.41 20.24 5.72
N LEU A 325 4.43 20.25 7.06
CA LEU A 325 3.22 20.25 7.89
C LEU A 325 2.38 21.52 7.69
N ARG A 326 3.02 22.70 7.62
CA ARG A 326 2.33 23.96 7.30
C ARG A 326 1.67 23.90 5.92
N LEU A 327 2.36 23.35 4.94
CA LEU A 327 1.86 23.21 3.58
C LEU A 327 0.65 22.27 3.53
N ALA A 328 0.75 21.10 4.17
CA ALA A 328 -0.34 20.13 4.28
C ALA A 328 -1.56 20.79 4.96
N PHE A 329 -1.36 21.44 6.09
CA PHE A 329 -2.45 22.02 6.88
C PHE A 329 -3.13 23.24 6.22
N LYS A 330 -2.48 23.92 5.26
CA LYS A 330 -3.12 24.95 4.44
C LYS A 330 -4.19 24.39 3.49
N SER A 331 -4.09 23.13 3.10
CA SER A 331 -5.11 22.47 2.30
C SER A 331 -6.29 22.05 3.19
N GLN A 332 -7.51 22.15 2.64
CA GLN A 332 -8.66 21.58 3.32
C GLN A 332 -8.57 20.06 3.28
N PRO A 333 -8.70 19.35 4.42
CA PRO A 333 -8.60 17.90 4.44
C PRO A 333 -9.74 17.25 3.66
N ALA A 334 -9.48 16.08 3.11
CA ALA A 334 -10.51 15.12 2.77
C ALA A 334 -10.78 14.27 4.02
N ILE A 335 -12.06 14.13 4.41
CA ILE A 335 -12.45 13.45 5.65
C ILE A 335 -13.30 12.24 5.32
N HIS A 336 -12.97 11.09 5.90
CA HIS A 336 -13.77 9.87 5.80
C HIS A 336 -14.01 9.28 7.19
N ILE A 337 -15.27 9.25 7.59
CA ILE A 337 -15.70 8.73 8.88
C ILE A 337 -16.42 7.39 8.66
N ILE A 338 -16.04 6.38 9.42
CA ILE A 338 -16.73 5.10 9.49
C ILE A 338 -17.15 4.88 10.93
N THR A 339 -18.42 4.62 11.19
CA THR A 339 -18.96 4.53 12.55
C THR A 339 -20.07 3.49 12.62
N THR A 340 -20.34 3.01 13.83
CA THR A 340 -21.51 2.15 14.10
C THR A 340 -22.78 2.92 14.39
N GLU A 341 -22.67 4.23 14.70
CA GLU A 341 -23.82 5.06 15.08
C GLU A 341 -23.82 6.34 14.25
N ASP A 342 -25.01 6.70 13.80
CA ASP A 342 -25.26 7.99 13.14
C ASP A 342 -25.69 9.02 14.16
N LYS A 343 -24.80 9.37 15.10
CA LYS A 343 -25.01 10.53 15.96
C LYS A 343 -24.59 11.75 15.17
N ALA A 344 -25.57 12.55 14.72
CA ALA A 344 -25.33 13.90 14.23
C ALA A 344 -24.65 14.68 15.37
N GLU A 345 -23.53 15.31 15.07
CA GLU A 345 -22.85 16.28 15.95
C GLU A 345 -23.68 17.56 16.08
#